data_c98797f171728076a16c402000a10545
#
_entry.id   c98797f171728076a16c402000a10545
#
_cell.length_a   1.000
_cell.length_b   1.000
_cell.length_c   1.000
_cell.angle_alpha   90.00
_cell.angle_beta   90.00
_cell.angle_gamma   90.00
#
_symmetry.space_group_name_H-M   'P 1'
#
loop_
_entity.id
_entity.type
_entity.pdbx_description
1 polymer ?
#
loop_
_entity_poly.entity_id
_entity_poly.type
_entity_poly.pdbx_seq_one_letter_code
_entity_poly.pdbx_strand_id
1 'polypeptide(L)'
;MGLSLSSAYLCNFRDGVSEGQFYQVLLYELDAIRKACASLEPNYQPPVTFVVVQKRHHTRLFANNHHDRNAVDKSGNILPGTVVDSKICHPTEFDFYLCSHAGIQGTSRPAHYHVLWDENKFSADGLQSLTNNLCYTYARCTRSVSIVPPAYYAHLAAFRARFYMEPETSDSGSMTSGTAAGRGGMGGGAAARSTRGPGLSAAVRPLPALKENVKRVMFYC
;
A
#
# COMPACT_ATOMS: atom_id res chain seq x y z
N MET A 1 -13.77 -5.25 -31.48
CA MET A 1 -14.79 -5.18 -30.41
C MET A 1 -14.31 -4.18 -29.40
N GLY A 2 -14.83 -2.96 -29.42
CA GLY A 2 -14.55 -1.95 -28.39
C GLY A 2 -15.28 -2.34 -27.12
N LEU A 3 -14.53 -2.62 -26.06
CA LEU A 3 -15.10 -2.73 -24.73
C LEU A 3 -15.63 -1.33 -24.36
N SER A 4 -16.93 -1.20 -24.21
CA SER A 4 -17.53 0.02 -23.67
C SER A 4 -17.01 0.20 -22.26
N LEU A 5 -16.32 1.31 -22.00
CA LEU A 5 -15.83 1.71 -20.68
C LEU A 5 -16.96 2.11 -19.70
N SER A 6 -18.20 2.15 -20.18
CA SER A 6 -19.37 2.72 -19.48
C SER A 6 -19.86 1.97 -18.25
N SER A 7 -19.29 0.81 -17.90
CA SER A 7 -19.71 -0.03 -16.76
C SER A 7 -18.57 -0.39 -15.81
N ALA A 8 -17.46 0.32 -15.84
CA ALA A 8 -16.32 0.01 -14.99
C ALA A 8 -16.49 0.64 -13.61
N TYR A 9 -16.45 -0.19 -12.57
CA TYR A 9 -16.29 0.25 -11.18
C TYR A 9 -14.81 0.41 -10.88
N LEU A 10 -14.41 1.55 -10.32
CA LEU A 10 -13.03 1.80 -9.95
C LEU A 10 -12.88 1.70 -8.43
N CYS A 11 -12.13 0.69 -7.98
CA CYS A 11 -11.83 0.51 -6.57
C CYS A 11 -10.33 0.70 -6.34
N ASN A 12 -9.96 1.76 -5.62
CA ASN A 12 -8.57 2.10 -5.31
C ASN A 12 -8.23 1.66 -3.88
N PHE A 13 -7.14 0.92 -3.70
CA PHE A 13 -6.59 0.56 -2.40
C PHE A 13 -5.24 1.22 -2.19
N ARG A 14 -5.17 2.15 -1.25
CA ARG A 14 -3.99 2.95 -0.92
C ARG A 14 -3.37 2.49 0.39
N ASP A 15 -2.15 1.98 0.37
CA ASP A 15 -1.44 1.54 1.58
C ASP A 15 -0.54 2.66 2.16
N GLY A 16 -0.37 2.64 3.47
CA GLY A 16 0.63 3.44 4.18
C GLY A 16 0.27 4.91 4.40
N VAL A 17 -1.02 5.24 4.53
CA VAL A 17 -1.49 6.58 4.86
C VAL A 17 -1.86 6.66 6.34
N SER A 18 -1.41 7.69 7.05
CA SER A 18 -1.86 7.99 8.42
C SER A 18 -3.18 8.77 8.40
N GLU A 19 -3.98 8.66 9.45
CA GLU A 19 -5.29 9.33 9.55
C GLU A 19 -5.19 10.84 9.33
N GLY A 20 -4.17 11.49 9.88
CA GLY A 20 -3.93 12.93 9.67
C GLY A 20 -3.64 13.34 8.22
N GLN A 21 -3.42 12.38 7.32
CA GLN A 21 -3.16 12.62 5.89
C GLN A 21 -4.33 12.24 4.98
N PHE A 22 -5.42 11.69 5.53
CA PHE A 22 -6.57 11.22 4.74
C PHE A 22 -7.14 12.30 3.82
N TYR A 23 -7.34 13.51 4.35
CA TYR A 23 -7.85 14.62 3.55
C TYR A 23 -6.93 14.98 2.38
N GLN A 24 -5.62 15.03 2.61
CA GLN A 24 -4.64 15.38 1.56
C GLN A 24 -4.60 14.32 0.47
N VAL A 25 -4.58 13.03 0.87
CA VAL A 25 -4.57 11.91 -0.07
C VAL A 25 -5.85 11.89 -0.90
N LEU A 26 -7.00 12.07 -0.27
CA LEU A 26 -8.27 12.12 -0.97
C LEU A 26 -8.30 13.29 -1.95
N LEU A 27 -7.87 14.49 -1.55
CA LEU A 27 -7.88 15.66 -2.40
C LEU A 27 -6.97 15.51 -3.64
N TYR A 28 -5.75 15.03 -3.45
CA TYR A 28 -4.77 14.98 -4.54
C TYR A 28 -4.86 13.71 -5.38
N GLU A 29 -4.99 12.55 -4.73
CA GLU A 29 -4.96 11.27 -5.44
C GLU A 29 -6.29 10.99 -6.14
N LEU A 30 -7.44 11.31 -5.53
CA LEU A 30 -8.74 11.16 -6.20
C LEU A 30 -8.89 12.10 -7.41
N ASP A 31 -8.42 13.35 -7.28
CA ASP A 31 -8.39 14.30 -8.40
C ASP A 31 -7.49 13.80 -9.54
N ALA A 32 -6.32 13.26 -9.20
CA ALA A 32 -5.42 12.68 -10.20
C ALA A 32 -6.05 11.47 -10.92
N ILE A 33 -6.76 10.61 -10.20
CA ILE A 33 -7.50 9.47 -10.77
C ILE A 33 -8.56 9.98 -11.74
N ARG A 34 -9.36 10.98 -11.35
CA ARG A 34 -10.40 11.56 -12.19
C ARG A 34 -9.83 12.22 -13.46
N LYS A 35 -8.72 12.95 -13.33
CA LYS A 35 -8.01 13.52 -14.48
C LYS A 35 -7.48 12.44 -15.42
N ALA A 36 -6.94 11.36 -14.86
CA ALA A 36 -6.49 10.22 -15.66
C ALA A 36 -7.65 9.55 -16.41
N CYS A 37 -8.79 9.33 -15.76
CA CYS A 37 -9.98 8.80 -16.41
C CYS A 37 -10.46 9.72 -17.56
N ALA A 38 -10.56 11.03 -17.33
CA ALA A 38 -10.96 12.00 -18.33
C ALA A 38 -9.99 12.10 -19.53
N SER A 39 -8.71 11.72 -19.32
CA SER A 39 -7.71 11.67 -20.39
C SER A 39 -7.84 10.46 -21.31
N LEU A 40 -8.52 9.39 -20.87
CA LEU A 40 -8.73 8.19 -21.68
C LEU A 40 -9.85 8.38 -22.69
N GLU A 41 -10.95 9.00 -22.28
CA GLU A 41 -12.11 9.27 -23.12
C GLU A 41 -12.84 10.53 -22.63
N PRO A 42 -13.30 11.42 -23.51
CA PRO A 42 -14.09 12.59 -23.11
C PRO A 42 -15.32 12.17 -22.30
N ASN A 43 -15.51 12.82 -21.14
CA ASN A 43 -16.61 12.55 -20.20
C ASN A 43 -16.57 11.18 -19.50
N TYR A 44 -15.47 10.44 -19.58
CA TYR A 44 -15.31 9.20 -18.80
C TYR A 44 -15.07 9.51 -17.33
N GLN A 45 -16.10 9.33 -16.53
CA GLN A 45 -16.08 9.54 -15.07
C GLN A 45 -16.69 8.31 -14.37
N PRO A 46 -15.96 7.21 -14.26
CA PRO A 46 -16.45 6.05 -13.56
C PRO A 46 -16.60 6.36 -12.06
N PRO A 47 -17.59 5.74 -11.38
CA PRO A 47 -17.72 5.86 -9.94
C PRO A 47 -16.49 5.26 -9.24
N VAL A 48 -15.96 5.96 -8.25
CA VAL A 48 -14.73 5.60 -7.54
C VAL A 48 -15.03 5.23 -6.10
N THR A 49 -14.47 4.13 -5.64
CA THR A 49 -14.34 3.80 -4.21
C THR A 49 -12.87 3.91 -3.82
N PHE A 50 -12.57 4.71 -2.82
CA PHE A 50 -11.21 4.95 -2.36
C PHE A 50 -11.04 4.44 -0.93
N VAL A 51 -10.21 3.42 -0.78
CA VAL A 51 -9.98 2.71 0.49
C VAL A 51 -8.52 2.84 0.89
N VAL A 52 -8.27 3.31 2.11
CA VAL A 52 -6.94 3.28 2.72
C VAL A 52 -6.75 1.96 3.46
N VAL A 53 -5.58 1.38 3.34
CA VAL A 53 -5.19 0.14 4.03
C VAL A 53 -4.09 0.45 5.03
N GLN A 54 -4.30 0.09 6.28
CA GLN A 54 -3.32 0.25 7.35
C GLN A 54 -2.96 -1.12 7.94
N LYS A 55 -1.69 -1.48 7.88
CA LYS A 55 -1.17 -2.72 8.46
C LYS A 55 -0.33 -2.48 9.73
N ARG A 56 0.25 -1.28 9.84
CA ARG A 56 1.17 -0.94 10.93
C ARG A 56 0.42 -0.30 12.12
N HIS A 57 -0.48 -1.09 12.74
CA HIS A 57 -1.19 -0.73 13.96
C HIS A 57 -0.98 -1.78 15.04
N HIS A 58 -1.40 -1.48 16.28
CA HIS A 58 -1.19 -2.36 17.43
C HIS A 58 -2.40 -3.22 17.79
N THR A 59 -3.55 -3.04 17.14
CA THR A 59 -4.76 -3.84 17.36
C THR A 59 -4.50 -5.31 17.06
N ARG A 60 -4.91 -6.17 17.99
CA ARG A 60 -4.91 -7.63 17.85
C ARG A 60 -6.26 -8.16 18.25
N LEU A 61 -6.70 -9.21 17.57
CA LEU A 61 -7.98 -9.86 17.83
C LEU A 61 -7.72 -11.26 18.35
N PHE A 62 -8.47 -11.65 19.37
CA PHE A 62 -8.37 -12.95 20.00
C PHE A 62 -9.75 -13.58 20.10
N ALA A 63 -9.81 -14.91 19.94
CA ALA A 63 -11.04 -15.65 20.16
C ALA A 63 -11.43 -15.60 21.65
N ASN A 64 -12.73 -15.51 21.93
CA ASN A 64 -13.23 -15.52 23.29
C ASN A 64 -12.94 -16.87 24.00
N ASN A 65 -12.96 -17.96 23.23
CA ASN A 65 -12.60 -19.29 23.72
C ASN A 65 -11.44 -19.85 22.86
N HIS A 66 -10.23 -19.86 23.40
CA HIS A 66 -9.03 -20.36 22.73
C HIS A 66 -9.00 -21.88 22.55
N HIS A 67 -9.87 -22.63 23.25
CA HIS A 67 -9.95 -24.08 23.14
C HIS A 67 -10.97 -24.53 22.09
N ASP A 68 -11.77 -23.63 21.58
CA ASP A 68 -12.76 -23.92 20.53
C ASP A 68 -12.08 -23.96 19.16
N ARG A 69 -11.93 -25.17 18.63
CA ARG A 69 -11.35 -25.40 17.29
C ARG A 69 -12.14 -24.78 16.14
N ASN A 70 -13.39 -24.37 16.37
CA ASN A 70 -14.20 -23.65 15.39
C ASN A 70 -13.97 -22.13 15.45
N ALA A 71 -13.32 -21.63 16.49
CA ALA A 71 -13.04 -20.22 16.69
C ALA A 71 -11.58 -19.84 16.44
N VAL A 72 -10.67 -20.82 16.41
CA VAL A 72 -9.24 -20.59 16.22
C VAL A 72 -8.64 -21.49 15.15
N ASP A 73 -7.58 -21.01 14.51
CA ASP A 73 -6.77 -21.82 13.61
C ASP A 73 -5.81 -22.77 14.37
N LYS A 74 -5.02 -23.55 13.62
CA LYS A 74 -4.04 -24.50 14.20
C LYS A 74 -2.97 -23.83 15.06
N SER A 75 -2.75 -22.53 14.89
CA SER A 75 -1.77 -21.72 15.62
C SER A 75 -2.38 -20.97 16.80
N GLY A 76 -3.67 -21.17 17.08
CA GLY A 76 -4.41 -20.48 18.15
C GLY A 76 -4.83 -19.05 17.79
N ASN A 77 -4.71 -18.64 16.54
CA ASN A 77 -5.16 -17.35 16.05
C ASN A 77 -6.63 -17.38 15.62
N ILE A 78 -7.25 -16.21 15.50
CA ILE A 78 -8.58 -16.08 14.90
C ILE A 78 -8.60 -16.61 13.47
N LEU A 79 -9.76 -17.10 13.04
CA LEU A 79 -9.92 -17.68 11.71
C LEU A 79 -9.75 -16.64 10.60
N PRO A 80 -9.20 -17.04 9.43
CA PRO A 80 -9.24 -16.22 8.23
C PRO A 80 -10.67 -15.85 7.85
N GLY A 81 -10.87 -14.62 7.39
CA GLY A 81 -12.19 -14.07 7.09
C GLY A 81 -12.88 -13.39 8.28
N THR A 82 -12.24 -13.37 9.46
CA THR A 82 -12.77 -12.62 10.62
C THR A 82 -12.76 -11.12 10.34
N VAL A 83 -13.94 -10.49 10.47
CA VAL A 83 -14.16 -9.04 10.35
C VAL A 83 -14.60 -8.48 11.68
N VAL A 84 -14.12 -7.27 12.00
CA VAL A 84 -14.63 -6.42 13.09
C VAL A 84 -14.89 -5.05 12.52
N ASP A 85 -16.14 -4.61 12.54
CA ASP A 85 -16.63 -3.34 11.99
C ASP A 85 -17.44 -2.52 13.01
N SER A 86 -17.29 -2.83 14.28
CA SER A 86 -18.00 -2.17 15.37
C SER A 86 -17.12 -2.04 16.61
N LYS A 87 -17.55 -1.32 17.62
CA LYS A 87 -16.94 -1.10 18.95
C LYS A 87 -15.54 -0.47 18.93
N ILE A 88 -14.61 -0.96 18.13
CA ILE A 88 -13.23 -0.43 17.99
C ILE A 88 -13.04 0.37 16.70
N CYS A 89 -14.05 0.39 15.84
CA CYS A 89 -14.10 1.17 14.61
C CYS A 89 -14.62 2.57 14.88
N HIS A 90 -14.46 3.47 13.89
CA HIS A 90 -14.91 4.85 14.01
C HIS A 90 -16.44 4.91 14.12
N PRO A 91 -17.03 5.76 14.97
CA PRO A 91 -18.47 5.78 15.22
C PRO A 91 -19.31 6.29 14.04
N THR A 92 -18.75 7.08 13.13
CA THR A 92 -19.45 7.72 12.00
C THR A 92 -18.81 7.48 10.63
N GLU A 93 -17.56 7.02 10.58
CA GLU A 93 -16.88 6.72 9.34
C GLU A 93 -16.96 5.22 9.04
N PHE A 94 -16.83 4.87 7.77
CA PHE A 94 -16.86 3.47 7.38
C PHE A 94 -15.44 2.90 7.40
N ASP A 95 -15.13 2.14 8.43
CA ASP A 95 -13.89 1.40 8.57
C ASP A 95 -14.14 0.00 9.15
N PHE A 96 -13.21 -0.91 8.90
CA PHE A 96 -13.27 -2.26 9.43
C PHE A 96 -11.90 -2.91 9.51
N TYR A 97 -11.75 -3.85 10.45
CA TYR A 97 -10.60 -4.74 10.54
C TYR A 97 -10.92 -6.07 9.88
N LEU A 98 -10.02 -6.54 9.04
CA LEU A 98 -10.13 -7.84 8.37
C LEU A 98 -8.86 -8.67 8.60
N CYS A 99 -9.02 -9.87 9.14
CA CYS A 99 -7.98 -10.89 9.19
C CYS A 99 -8.22 -11.89 8.06
N SER A 100 -7.65 -11.64 6.88
CA SER A 100 -7.85 -12.47 5.68
C SER A 100 -6.98 -13.72 5.62
N HIS A 101 -5.96 -13.84 6.48
CA HIS A 101 -4.93 -14.88 6.41
C HIS A 101 -4.83 -15.73 7.68
N ALA A 102 -4.43 -16.99 7.53
CA ALA A 102 -4.09 -17.84 8.67
C ALA A 102 -2.73 -17.44 9.26
N GLY A 103 -2.59 -17.55 10.57
CA GLY A 103 -1.31 -17.37 11.26
C GLY A 103 -0.32 -18.48 10.91
N ILE A 104 0.94 -18.09 10.65
CA ILE A 104 2.04 -19.04 10.46
C ILE A 104 2.89 -19.07 11.72
N GLN A 105 3.20 -17.91 12.27
CA GLN A 105 3.99 -17.74 13.48
C GLN A 105 3.54 -16.47 14.22
N GLY A 106 3.41 -16.57 15.53
CA GLY A 106 2.96 -15.48 16.38
C GLY A 106 1.48 -15.13 16.20
N THR A 107 1.07 -13.96 16.66
CA THR A 107 -0.32 -13.48 16.59
C THR A 107 -0.63 -12.84 15.24
N SER A 108 -1.70 -13.29 14.62
CA SER A 108 -2.21 -12.70 13.37
C SER A 108 -2.51 -11.21 13.53
N ARG A 109 -2.06 -10.42 12.55
CA ARG A 109 -2.31 -8.98 12.52
C ARG A 109 -3.38 -8.69 11.48
N PRO A 110 -4.60 -8.30 11.86
CA PRO A 110 -5.62 -7.89 10.90
C PRO A 110 -5.15 -6.66 10.13
N ALA A 111 -5.68 -6.44 8.94
CA ALA A 111 -5.53 -5.18 8.23
C ALA A 111 -6.71 -4.28 8.58
N HIS A 112 -6.47 -2.99 8.76
CA HIS A 112 -7.49 -1.97 8.96
C HIS A 112 -7.75 -1.29 7.63
N TYR A 113 -9.00 -1.29 7.19
CA TYR A 113 -9.46 -0.67 5.96
C TYR A 113 -10.34 0.52 6.31
N HIS A 114 -10.01 1.69 5.75
CA HIS A 114 -10.74 2.94 5.93
C HIS A 114 -11.29 3.39 4.59
N VAL A 115 -12.60 3.49 4.46
CA VAL A 115 -13.28 3.91 3.22
C VAL A 115 -13.43 5.42 3.25
N LEU A 116 -12.56 6.12 2.53
CA LEU A 116 -12.56 7.57 2.48
C LEU A 116 -13.57 8.15 1.51
N TRP A 117 -13.90 7.38 0.46
CA TRP A 117 -14.82 7.80 -0.60
C TRP A 117 -15.49 6.60 -1.24
N ASP A 118 -16.79 6.66 -1.46
CA ASP A 118 -17.53 5.55 -2.09
C ASP A 118 -18.69 6.05 -2.95
N GLU A 119 -18.45 6.19 -4.26
CA GLU A 119 -19.48 6.49 -5.25
C GLU A 119 -20.19 5.23 -5.76
N ASN A 120 -19.57 4.06 -5.60
CA ASN A 120 -20.15 2.77 -6.00
C ASN A 120 -21.25 2.31 -5.04
N LYS A 121 -21.37 2.92 -3.85
CA LYS A 121 -22.37 2.63 -2.83
C LYS A 121 -22.36 1.17 -2.37
N PHE A 122 -21.16 0.68 -2.06
CA PHE A 122 -21.02 -0.66 -1.49
C PHE A 122 -21.74 -0.76 -0.14
N SER A 123 -22.43 -1.89 0.09
CA SER A 123 -22.80 -2.26 1.45
C SER A 123 -21.55 -2.66 2.24
N ALA A 124 -21.61 -2.55 3.56
CA ALA A 124 -20.49 -2.97 4.43
C ALA A 124 -20.06 -4.40 4.15
N ASP A 125 -21.01 -5.34 4.18
CA ASP A 125 -20.77 -6.75 3.88
C ASP A 125 -20.24 -6.97 2.45
N GLY A 126 -20.74 -6.21 1.48
CA GLY A 126 -20.31 -6.28 0.08
C GLY A 126 -18.84 -5.90 -0.08
N LEU A 127 -18.41 -4.79 0.50
CA LEU A 127 -17.02 -4.35 0.44
C LEU A 127 -16.08 -5.25 1.25
N GLN A 128 -16.50 -5.69 2.43
CA GLN A 128 -15.75 -6.62 3.28
C GLN A 128 -15.53 -7.96 2.56
N SER A 129 -16.60 -8.52 1.96
CA SER A 129 -16.54 -9.76 1.18
C SER A 129 -15.64 -9.60 -0.05
N LEU A 130 -15.78 -8.50 -0.81
CA LEU A 130 -14.91 -8.19 -1.94
C LEU A 130 -13.44 -8.13 -1.51
N THR A 131 -13.16 -7.39 -0.44
CA THR A 131 -11.81 -7.21 0.10
C THR A 131 -11.20 -8.55 0.54
N ASN A 132 -11.98 -9.38 1.24
CA ASN A 132 -11.55 -10.72 1.64
C ASN A 132 -11.27 -11.62 0.43
N ASN A 133 -12.17 -11.65 -0.54
CA ASN A 133 -12.02 -12.47 -1.75
C ASN A 133 -10.80 -12.06 -2.58
N LEU A 134 -10.54 -10.77 -2.69
CA LEU A 134 -9.32 -10.27 -3.35
C LEU A 134 -8.04 -10.82 -2.69
N CYS A 135 -8.02 -10.98 -1.37
CA CYS A 135 -6.85 -11.52 -0.67
C CYS A 135 -6.47 -12.95 -1.09
N TYR A 136 -7.36 -13.68 -1.76
CA TYR A 136 -7.09 -15.02 -2.32
C TYR A 136 -6.59 -14.99 -3.78
N THR A 137 -6.51 -13.83 -4.41
CA THR A 137 -6.14 -13.71 -5.83
C THR A 137 -4.68 -13.33 -6.09
N TYR A 138 -3.85 -13.29 -5.06
CA TYR A 138 -2.44 -12.90 -5.22
C TYR A 138 -1.64 -13.94 -6.00
N ALA A 139 -1.09 -13.53 -7.17
CA ALA A 139 -0.44 -14.46 -8.11
C ALA A 139 0.81 -15.16 -7.56
N ARG A 140 1.47 -14.61 -6.55
CA ARG A 140 2.72 -15.17 -5.97
C ARG A 140 2.51 -16.08 -4.78
N CYS A 141 1.27 -16.30 -4.35
CA CYS A 141 0.96 -17.09 -3.18
C CYS A 141 -0.31 -17.90 -3.41
N THR A 142 -0.29 -19.18 -3.04
CA THR A 142 -1.43 -20.09 -3.13
C THR A 142 -2.37 -20.02 -1.91
N ARG A 143 -2.05 -19.18 -0.94
CA ARG A 143 -2.85 -18.90 0.26
C ARG A 143 -3.33 -17.46 0.26
N SER A 144 -4.35 -17.17 1.05
CA SER A 144 -4.76 -15.79 1.26
C SER A 144 -3.64 -14.94 1.85
N VAL A 145 -3.55 -13.70 1.40
CA VAL A 145 -2.56 -12.74 1.87
C VAL A 145 -3.17 -11.77 2.86
N SER A 146 -2.34 -11.11 3.64
CA SER A 146 -2.77 -10.31 4.79
C SER A 146 -3.28 -8.91 4.47
N ILE A 147 -3.13 -8.46 3.22
CA ILE A 147 -3.72 -7.22 2.65
C ILE A 147 -4.13 -7.50 1.22
N VAL A 148 -4.98 -6.65 0.67
CA VAL A 148 -5.44 -6.79 -0.73
C VAL A 148 -4.28 -6.79 -1.74
N PRO A 149 -4.27 -7.68 -2.72
CA PRO A 149 -3.21 -7.79 -3.73
C PRO A 149 -2.87 -6.51 -4.48
N PRO A 150 -3.80 -5.60 -4.84
CA PRO A 150 -3.44 -4.33 -5.46
C PRO A 150 -2.38 -3.55 -4.68
N ALA A 151 -2.44 -3.53 -3.33
CA ALA A 151 -1.42 -2.90 -2.50
C ALA A 151 -0.06 -3.62 -2.61
N TYR A 152 -0.04 -4.96 -2.62
CA TYR A 152 1.19 -5.72 -2.84
C TYR A 152 1.78 -5.49 -4.22
N TYR A 153 0.96 -5.48 -5.27
CA TYR A 153 1.42 -5.22 -6.62
C TYR A 153 2.00 -3.82 -6.77
N ALA A 154 1.39 -2.81 -6.16
CA ALA A 154 1.93 -1.46 -6.11
C ALA A 154 3.32 -1.42 -5.46
N HIS A 155 3.52 -2.15 -4.36
CA HIS A 155 4.83 -2.28 -3.72
C HIS A 155 5.85 -2.95 -4.63
N LEU A 156 5.50 -4.04 -5.30
CA LEU A 156 6.40 -4.75 -6.23
C LEU A 156 6.78 -3.84 -7.40
N ALA A 157 5.82 -3.14 -7.99
CA ALA A 157 6.07 -2.19 -9.06
C ALA A 157 7.00 -1.05 -8.62
N ALA A 158 6.77 -0.48 -7.43
CA ALA A 158 7.62 0.57 -6.86
C ALA A 158 9.04 0.07 -6.55
N PHE A 159 9.17 -1.13 -5.98
CA PHE A 159 10.48 -1.74 -5.76
C PHE A 159 11.24 -1.97 -7.06
N ARG A 160 10.57 -2.41 -8.09
CA ARG A 160 11.18 -2.62 -9.40
C ARG A 160 11.55 -1.31 -10.08
N ALA A 161 10.71 -0.29 -9.96
CA ALA A 161 10.91 1.02 -10.59
C ALA A 161 12.25 1.66 -10.20
N ARG A 162 12.72 1.48 -8.98
CA ARG A 162 14.01 2.02 -8.53
C ARG A 162 15.21 1.51 -9.31
N PHE A 163 15.13 0.31 -9.92
CA PHE A 163 16.21 -0.24 -10.74
C PHE A 163 16.29 0.40 -12.13
N TYR A 164 15.29 1.18 -12.53
CA TYR A 164 15.29 1.94 -13.77
C TYR A 164 15.83 3.36 -13.60
N MET A 165 16.08 3.78 -12.36
CA MET A 165 16.71 5.06 -12.06
C MET A 165 18.20 4.81 -11.87
N GLU A 166 19.02 5.38 -12.75
CA GLU A 166 20.47 5.36 -12.59
C GLU A 166 20.83 6.15 -11.33
N PRO A 167 21.73 5.61 -10.45
CA PRO A 167 22.26 6.41 -9.38
C PRO A 167 22.93 7.64 -9.98
N GLU A 168 22.73 8.81 -9.39
CA GLU A 168 23.52 9.99 -9.76
C GLU A 168 24.98 9.66 -9.44
N THR A 169 25.77 9.35 -10.47
CA THR A 169 27.21 9.35 -10.34
C THR A 169 27.56 10.82 -10.11
N SER A 170 27.80 11.16 -8.84
CA SER A 170 28.49 12.39 -8.53
C SER A 170 29.86 12.28 -9.17
N ASP A 171 30.00 12.89 -10.33
CA ASP A 171 31.26 13.12 -11.00
C ASP A 171 32.03 14.15 -10.17
N SER A 172 32.67 13.68 -9.10
CA SER A 172 33.73 14.36 -8.43
C SER A 172 34.98 13.50 -8.59
N GLY A 173 35.53 13.57 -9.79
CA GLY A 173 36.90 13.15 -10.02
C GLY A 173 37.83 13.94 -9.11
N SER A 174 38.49 13.25 -8.23
CA SER A 174 39.83 13.56 -7.78
C SER A 174 40.45 12.33 -7.16
N MET A 175 41.13 11.58 -7.99
CA MET A 175 42.16 10.67 -7.55
C MET A 175 43.33 11.50 -7.03
N THR A 176 43.50 11.57 -5.72
CA THR A 176 44.82 11.79 -5.16
C THR A 176 45.15 10.65 -4.23
N SER A 177 46.04 9.82 -4.71
CA SER A 177 46.78 8.85 -3.93
C SER A 177 47.58 9.57 -2.85
N GLY A 178 47.45 9.15 -1.60
CA GLY A 178 48.24 9.60 -0.51
C GLY A 178 48.19 8.62 0.66
N THR A 179 49.18 7.73 0.65
CA THR A 179 49.56 6.89 1.78
C THR A 179 49.96 7.77 2.98
N ALA A 180 49.38 7.53 4.16
CA ALA A 180 50.14 7.61 5.43
C ALA A 180 49.34 7.06 6.59
N ALA A 181 49.99 6.20 7.33
CA ALA A 181 49.58 5.62 8.60
C ALA A 181 49.59 6.63 9.74
N GLY A 182 48.72 6.44 10.77
CA GLY A 182 48.85 7.20 12.03
C GLY A 182 47.67 7.07 12.97
N ARG A 183 47.79 6.17 13.91
CA ARG A 183 47.31 6.12 15.30
C ARG A 183 46.41 7.24 15.86
N GLY A 184 45.30 6.79 16.48
CA GLY A 184 44.93 7.09 17.87
C GLY A 184 44.20 8.41 18.16
N GLY A 185 43.04 8.34 18.78
CA GLY A 185 42.44 9.46 19.49
C GLY A 185 40.95 9.30 19.73
N MET A 186 40.55 8.94 20.94
CA MET A 186 39.18 9.09 21.48
C MET A 186 38.79 10.58 21.52
N GLY A 187 37.52 10.87 21.19
CA GLY A 187 36.96 12.20 21.44
C GLY A 187 35.52 12.30 20.92
N GLY A 188 34.57 12.39 21.84
CA GLY A 188 33.17 12.60 21.54
C GLY A 188 32.91 13.90 20.80
N GLY A 189 32.00 13.90 19.85
CA GLY A 189 31.65 15.08 19.10
C GLY A 189 30.20 15.00 18.62
N ALA A 190 29.45 15.99 19.07
CA ALA A 190 28.03 16.25 18.84
C ALA A 190 27.60 16.06 17.39
N ALA A 191 26.43 15.44 17.24
CA ALA A 191 25.71 15.34 15.97
C ALA A 191 25.43 16.73 15.41
N ALA A 192 26.11 17.10 14.35
CA ALA A 192 25.80 18.28 13.55
C ALA A 192 24.45 18.07 12.85
N ARG A 193 23.45 18.78 13.31
CA ARG A 193 22.17 18.97 12.60
C ARG A 193 22.47 19.66 11.27
N SER A 194 22.42 18.91 10.20
CA SER A 194 22.42 19.48 8.85
C SER A 194 21.10 20.23 8.65
N THR A 195 21.15 21.55 8.75
CA THR A 195 20.10 22.46 8.28
C THR A 195 20.10 22.42 6.75
N ARG A 196 19.28 21.58 6.15
CA ARG A 196 18.94 21.68 4.73
C ARG A 196 18.12 22.95 4.56
N GLY A 197 18.70 23.97 3.93
CA GLY A 197 18.00 25.15 3.45
C GLY A 197 16.89 24.78 2.44
N PRO A 198 15.93 25.68 2.15
CA PRO A 198 14.89 25.45 1.16
C PRO A 198 15.53 25.44 -0.23
N GLY A 199 15.96 24.27 -0.66
CA GLY A 199 16.63 24.04 -1.93
C GLY A 199 15.73 23.35 -2.91
N LEU A 200 15.53 24.00 -4.06
CA LEU A 200 15.21 23.47 -5.38
C LEU A 200 14.37 22.18 -5.39
N SER A 201 13.14 22.28 -5.86
CA SER A 201 12.36 21.12 -6.28
C SER A 201 13.18 20.34 -7.30
N ALA A 202 13.82 19.27 -6.87
CA ALA A 202 14.51 18.37 -7.77
C ALA A 202 13.48 17.94 -8.83
N ALA A 203 13.71 18.26 -10.08
CA ALA A 203 12.85 17.88 -11.18
C ALA A 203 12.70 16.35 -11.13
N VAL A 204 11.48 15.87 -10.90
CA VAL A 204 11.18 14.44 -10.86
C VAL A 204 11.53 13.87 -12.24
N ARG A 205 12.56 13.02 -12.32
CA ARG A 205 12.92 12.36 -13.57
C ARG A 205 11.80 11.36 -13.93
N PRO A 206 11.24 11.44 -15.14
CA PRO A 206 10.25 10.47 -15.56
C PRO A 206 10.88 9.08 -15.64
N LEU A 207 10.10 8.05 -15.27
CA LEU A 207 10.50 6.67 -15.49
C LEU A 207 10.60 6.38 -16.99
N PRO A 208 11.54 5.50 -17.43
CA PRO A 208 11.65 5.12 -18.82
C PRO A 208 10.36 4.46 -19.32
N ALA A 209 10.02 4.66 -20.58
CA ALA A 209 8.86 4.06 -21.19
C ALA A 209 8.96 2.53 -21.19
N LEU A 210 7.88 1.86 -20.83
CA LEU A 210 7.83 0.39 -20.91
C LEU A 210 7.82 -0.08 -22.37
N LYS A 211 8.49 -1.22 -22.63
CA LYS A 211 8.39 -1.89 -23.93
C LYS A 211 6.98 -2.41 -24.17
N GLU A 212 6.51 -2.39 -25.42
CA GLU A 212 5.14 -2.76 -25.79
C GLU A 212 4.75 -4.18 -25.31
N ASN A 213 5.68 -5.12 -25.39
CA ASN A 213 5.42 -6.51 -24.98
C ASN A 213 5.22 -6.71 -23.48
N VAL A 214 5.58 -5.73 -22.64
CA VAL A 214 5.42 -5.83 -21.17
C VAL A 214 4.33 -4.91 -20.63
N LYS A 215 3.78 -4.00 -21.43
CA LYS A 215 2.74 -3.06 -21.01
C LYS A 215 1.46 -3.73 -20.51
N ARG A 216 1.16 -4.92 -20.99
CA ARG A 216 -0.10 -5.64 -20.72
C ARG A 216 0.06 -6.83 -19.78
N VAL A 217 1.22 -6.99 -19.17
CA VAL A 217 1.51 -8.08 -18.23
C VAL A 217 2.05 -7.54 -16.91
N MET A 218 1.85 -8.28 -15.85
CA MET A 218 2.41 -7.94 -14.52
C MET A 218 3.90 -8.33 -14.46
N PHE A 219 4.74 -7.66 -15.24
CA PHE A 219 6.18 -7.94 -15.35
C PHE A 219 6.97 -7.70 -14.06
N TYR A 220 6.37 -7.07 -13.07
CA TYR A 220 6.93 -6.78 -11.76
C TYR A 220 6.65 -7.87 -10.71
N CYS A 221 5.86 -8.88 -11.03
CA CYS A 221 5.55 -10.04 -10.18
C CYS A 221 6.63 -11.12 -10.23
#